data_bcebc11d2825306ee10cad0bf7eec70e
#
_entry.id   bcebc11d2825306ee10cad0bf7eec70e
#
_cell.length_a   1.000
_cell.length_b   1.000
_cell.length_c   1.000
_cell.angle_alpha   90.00
_cell.angle_beta   90.00
_cell.angle_gamma   90.00
#
_symmetry.space_group_name_H-M   'P 1'
#
loop_
_entity.id
_entity.type
_entity.pdbx_description
1 polymer ?
#
loop_
_entity_poly.entity_id
_entity_poly.type
_entity_poly.pdbx_seq_one_letter_code
_entity_poly.pdbx_strand_id
1 'polypeptide(L)'
;FLAAQGGANAYFLELAPDAQSAGMAGTGLAITDNGSTAIFHNASTIVFSQEVMGASYSYADINKDYSMHSASVFYKIGREGNHGFTVGFRHFKNPKQRLDGDQNDNFRPHIWDLEAGYFSTVAKNLSLSLTFRYLQAKAWKDADTKNSVCLDFGATYHRNMALLDEMASWSIGFQAANLGKKIDGYKLPAKLGLGGAIDLPFSMEN
;
A
#
# COMPACT_ATOMS: atom_id res chain seq x y z
N PHE A 1 -19.47 -2.69 5.76
CA PHE A 1 -20.37 -1.52 5.59
C PHE A 1 -19.50 -0.28 5.41
N LEU A 2 -19.24 0.14 4.17
CA LEU A 2 -18.66 1.43 3.87
C LEU A 2 -19.81 2.44 3.84
N ALA A 3 -19.99 3.20 4.90
CA ALA A 3 -20.87 4.34 4.90
C ALA A 3 -20.19 5.46 4.12
N ALA A 4 -20.57 5.65 2.87
CA ALA A 4 -20.20 6.81 2.08
C ALA A 4 -20.92 8.04 2.66
N GLN A 5 -20.31 8.74 3.59
CA GLN A 5 -20.71 10.11 3.89
C GLN A 5 -19.98 11.04 2.91
N GLY A 6 -20.78 11.81 2.16
CA GLY A 6 -20.32 12.66 1.09
C GLY A 6 -19.19 13.61 1.49
N GLY A 7 -18.10 13.45 0.81
CA GLY A 7 -16.86 14.21 0.89
C GLY A 7 -15.80 13.43 0.17
N ALA A 8 -14.83 14.09 -0.48
CA ALA A 8 -13.72 13.42 -1.16
C ALA A 8 -12.86 12.65 -0.14
N ASN A 9 -13.37 11.52 0.29
CA ASN A 9 -12.79 10.72 1.34
C ASN A 9 -11.72 9.84 0.73
N ALA A 10 -10.49 9.95 1.22
CA ALA A 10 -9.36 9.13 0.81
C ALA A 10 -9.49 7.65 1.28
N TYR A 11 -10.71 7.12 1.37
CA TYR A 11 -10.98 5.71 1.73
C TYR A 11 -10.38 4.71 0.76
N PHE A 12 -10.08 5.13 -0.45
CA PHE A 12 -9.35 4.28 -1.40
C PHE A 12 -7.98 3.85 -0.85
N LEU A 13 -7.41 4.59 0.11
CA LEU A 13 -6.17 4.24 0.81
C LEU A 13 -6.31 2.99 1.70
N GLU A 14 -7.55 2.62 2.05
CA GLU A 14 -7.87 1.44 2.86
C GLU A 14 -8.24 0.23 2.00
N LEU A 15 -8.44 0.43 0.68
CA LEU A 15 -8.70 -0.66 -0.24
C LEU A 15 -7.41 -1.47 -0.47
N ALA A 16 -7.58 -2.79 -0.59
CA ALA A 16 -6.47 -3.67 -0.92
C ALA A 16 -5.90 -3.31 -2.31
N PRO A 17 -4.61 -2.98 -2.41
CA PRO A 17 -4.00 -2.53 -3.66
C PRO A 17 -3.72 -3.65 -4.66
N ASP A 18 -3.79 -4.90 -4.22
CA ASP A 18 -3.46 -6.09 -5.00
C ASP A 18 -4.32 -7.29 -4.58
N ALA A 19 -4.31 -8.35 -5.42
CA ALA A 19 -5.13 -9.54 -5.21
C ALA A 19 -4.71 -10.35 -3.98
N GLN A 20 -3.41 -10.40 -3.64
CA GLN A 20 -2.92 -11.10 -2.45
C GLN A 20 -3.47 -10.42 -1.20
N SER A 21 -3.33 -9.10 -1.10
CA SER A 21 -3.86 -8.32 0.02
C SER A 21 -5.37 -8.43 0.15
N ALA A 22 -6.10 -8.43 -0.97
CA ALA A 22 -7.54 -8.61 -0.99
C ALA A 22 -7.94 -10.00 -0.47
N GLY A 23 -7.26 -11.06 -0.93
CA GLY A 23 -7.50 -12.44 -0.49
C GLY A 23 -7.18 -12.67 0.99
N MET A 24 -6.23 -11.90 1.53
CA MET A 24 -5.80 -11.97 2.93
C MET A 24 -6.49 -10.94 3.84
N ALA A 25 -7.59 -10.34 3.38
CA ALA A 25 -8.34 -9.33 4.13
C ALA A 25 -7.50 -8.12 4.60
N GLY A 26 -6.51 -7.70 3.79
CA GLY A 26 -5.63 -6.57 4.08
C GLY A 26 -4.51 -6.87 5.09
N THR A 27 -4.27 -8.12 5.43
CA THR A 27 -3.15 -8.52 6.29
C THR A 27 -1.86 -8.61 5.48
N GLY A 28 -0.98 -7.64 5.57
CA GLY A 28 0.28 -7.58 4.80
C GLY A 28 1.45 -6.99 5.58
N LEU A 29 1.21 -6.58 6.83
CA LEU A 29 2.16 -5.76 7.60
C LEU A 29 3.48 -6.47 7.96
N ALA A 30 3.48 -7.80 7.99
CA ALA A 30 4.64 -8.60 8.37
C ALA A 30 5.09 -9.59 7.29
N ILE A 31 4.46 -9.57 6.10
CA ILE A 31 4.79 -10.46 4.99
C ILE A 31 6.06 -9.97 4.32
N THR A 32 7.04 -10.86 4.16
CA THR A 32 8.38 -10.52 3.66
C THR A 32 8.68 -11.06 2.26
N ASP A 33 7.82 -11.92 1.73
CA ASP A 33 7.99 -12.58 0.42
C ASP A 33 7.47 -11.76 -0.77
N ASN A 34 6.70 -10.70 -0.54
CA ASN A 34 6.15 -9.84 -1.58
C ASN A 34 6.65 -8.39 -1.46
N GLY A 35 7.92 -8.17 -1.82
CA GLY A 35 8.52 -6.84 -1.81
C GLY A 35 7.84 -5.86 -2.79
N SER A 36 7.28 -6.35 -3.88
CA SER A 36 6.74 -5.50 -4.95
C SER A 36 5.55 -4.66 -4.53
N THR A 37 4.68 -5.15 -3.66
CA THR A 37 3.48 -4.43 -3.19
C THR A 37 3.64 -3.85 -1.78
N ALA A 38 4.77 -4.10 -1.12
CA ALA A 38 4.99 -3.74 0.28
C ALA A 38 4.91 -2.23 0.55
N ILE A 39 5.15 -1.35 -0.44
CA ILE A 39 4.99 0.10 -0.26
C ILE A 39 3.60 0.49 0.21
N PHE A 40 2.57 -0.23 -0.21
CA PHE A 40 1.17 0.05 0.14
C PHE A 40 0.80 -0.43 1.55
N HIS A 41 1.62 -1.27 2.16
CA HIS A 41 1.39 -1.89 3.45
C HIS A 41 2.45 -1.49 4.46
N ASN A 42 3.66 -2.04 4.29
CA ASN A 42 4.80 -1.80 5.18
C ASN A 42 6.11 -1.96 4.39
N ALA A 43 6.63 -0.88 3.88
CA ALA A 43 7.84 -0.91 3.04
C ALA A 43 9.08 -1.47 3.77
N SER A 44 9.08 -1.54 5.11
CA SER A 44 10.21 -2.11 5.86
C SER A 44 10.38 -3.61 5.64
N THR A 45 9.34 -4.33 5.18
CA THR A 45 9.42 -5.77 4.87
C THR A 45 10.28 -6.06 3.65
N ILE A 46 10.46 -5.08 2.73
CA ILE A 46 11.22 -5.24 1.48
C ILE A 46 12.66 -5.67 1.75
N VAL A 47 13.26 -5.21 2.84
CA VAL A 47 14.64 -5.61 3.19
C VAL A 47 14.80 -7.13 3.23
N PHE A 48 13.79 -7.84 3.72
CA PHE A 48 13.83 -9.28 3.96
C PHE A 48 13.38 -10.11 2.75
N SER A 49 12.81 -9.49 1.70
CA SER A 49 12.48 -10.21 0.48
C SER A 49 13.75 -10.75 -0.20
N GLN A 50 13.64 -11.80 -0.99
CA GLN A 50 14.78 -12.40 -1.67
C GLN A 50 15.22 -11.60 -2.92
N GLU A 51 14.28 -10.88 -3.53
CA GLU A 51 14.55 -10.14 -4.75
C GLU A 51 15.35 -8.86 -4.48
N VAL A 52 16.22 -8.50 -5.42
CA VAL A 52 16.95 -7.22 -5.42
C VAL A 52 16.09 -6.09 -5.97
N MET A 53 15.18 -6.42 -6.87
CA MET A 53 14.24 -5.48 -7.48
C MET A 53 12.95 -6.21 -7.84
N GLY A 54 11.87 -5.50 -7.85
CA GLY A 54 10.58 -6.03 -8.24
C GLY A 54 9.64 -4.94 -8.67
N ALA A 55 8.66 -5.30 -9.48
CA ALA A 55 7.59 -4.42 -9.92
C ALA A 55 6.26 -5.15 -9.88
N SER A 56 5.19 -4.44 -9.60
CA SER A 56 3.84 -4.97 -9.64
C SER A 56 2.89 -4.01 -10.34
N TYR A 57 1.87 -4.57 -10.93
CA TYR A 57 0.70 -3.86 -11.43
C TYR A 57 -0.55 -4.65 -11.10
N SER A 58 -1.56 -4.00 -10.60
CA SER A 58 -2.84 -4.58 -10.26
C SER A 58 -3.98 -3.72 -10.77
N TYR A 59 -5.01 -4.36 -11.28
CA TYR A 59 -6.27 -3.75 -11.63
C TYR A 59 -7.39 -4.44 -10.86
N ALA A 60 -8.17 -3.65 -10.12
CA ALA A 60 -9.34 -4.12 -9.41
C ALA A 60 -10.60 -3.46 -9.98
N ASP A 61 -11.53 -4.28 -10.47
CA ASP A 61 -12.90 -3.88 -10.75
C ASP A 61 -13.75 -4.23 -9.51
N ILE A 62 -14.01 -3.20 -8.69
CA ILE A 62 -14.66 -3.40 -7.40
C ILE A 62 -16.17 -3.53 -7.57
N ASN A 63 -16.72 -2.80 -8.51
CA ASN A 63 -18.11 -2.85 -8.91
C ASN A 63 -18.20 -2.08 -10.24
N LYS A 64 -18.98 -2.49 -11.20
CA LYS A 64 -19.13 -1.94 -12.58
C LYS A 64 -18.73 -0.48 -12.79
N ASP A 65 -18.78 0.33 -11.76
CA ASP A 65 -18.54 1.76 -11.75
C ASP A 65 -17.28 2.20 -11.00
N TYR A 66 -16.71 1.34 -10.15
CA TYR A 66 -15.53 1.65 -9.34
C TYR A 66 -14.35 0.78 -9.78
N SER A 67 -13.26 1.40 -10.12
CA SER A 67 -12.04 0.68 -10.46
C SER A 67 -10.81 1.31 -9.84
N MET A 68 -9.83 0.48 -9.51
CA MET A 68 -8.55 0.90 -8.98
C MET A 68 -7.41 0.30 -9.79
N HIS A 69 -6.45 1.13 -10.14
CA HIS A 69 -5.15 0.73 -10.67
C HIS A 69 -4.10 0.95 -9.60
N SER A 70 -3.24 -0.01 -9.38
CA SER A 70 -2.09 0.08 -8.48
C SER A 70 -0.84 -0.39 -9.20
N ALA A 71 0.23 0.37 -9.09
CA ALA A 71 1.52 0.00 -9.66
C ALA A 71 2.62 0.35 -8.65
N SER A 72 3.64 -0.49 -8.56
CA SER A 72 4.78 -0.23 -7.68
C SER A 72 6.05 -0.86 -8.19
N VAL A 73 7.16 -0.31 -7.73
CA VAL A 73 8.50 -0.80 -8.01
C VAL A 73 9.39 -0.59 -6.79
N PHE A 74 10.31 -1.50 -6.54
CA PHE A 74 11.37 -1.30 -5.56
C PHE A 74 12.73 -1.70 -6.12
N TYR A 75 13.77 -1.15 -5.51
CA TYR A 75 15.15 -1.49 -5.79
C TYR A 75 15.98 -1.42 -4.51
N LYS A 76 16.69 -2.53 -4.22
CA LYS A 76 17.64 -2.63 -3.11
C LYS A 76 19.02 -2.19 -3.57
N ILE A 77 19.74 -1.48 -2.71
CA ILE A 77 21.05 -0.91 -2.98
C ILE A 77 22.10 -1.67 -2.17
N GLY A 78 23.26 -1.85 -2.79
CA GLY A 78 24.42 -2.49 -2.17
C GLY A 78 24.40 -4.03 -2.31
N ARG A 79 25.54 -4.65 -2.03
CA ARG A 79 25.73 -6.11 -2.15
C ARG A 79 24.86 -6.91 -1.19
N GLU A 80 24.54 -6.35 -0.03
CA GLU A 80 23.74 -7.01 1.01
C GLU A 80 22.26 -6.65 0.91
N GLY A 81 21.87 -5.68 0.05
CA GLY A 81 20.48 -5.27 -0.11
C GLY A 81 19.84 -4.68 1.17
N ASN A 82 20.68 -4.14 2.06
CA ASN A 82 20.27 -3.69 3.39
C ASN A 82 19.41 -2.43 3.40
N HIS A 83 19.29 -1.73 2.27
CA HIS A 83 18.48 -0.53 2.10
C HIS A 83 18.06 -0.36 0.63
N GLY A 84 17.13 0.54 0.39
CA GLY A 84 16.67 0.82 -0.96
C GLY A 84 15.51 1.80 -1.01
N PHE A 85 14.99 1.95 -2.21
CA PHE A 85 13.87 2.83 -2.51
C PHE A 85 12.73 2.06 -3.13
N THR A 86 11.54 2.57 -2.91
CA THR A 86 10.32 2.07 -3.53
C THR A 86 9.43 3.22 -3.96
N VAL A 87 8.72 3.03 -5.08
CA VAL A 87 7.77 4.00 -5.61
C VAL A 87 6.46 3.27 -5.86
N GLY A 88 5.35 3.91 -5.51
CA GLY A 88 4.00 3.39 -5.71
C GLY A 88 3.10 4.43 -6.33
N PHE A 89 2.13 3.97 -7.08
CA PHE A 89 1.08 4.79 -7.67
C PHE A 89 -0.25 4.06 -7.57
N ARG A 90 -1.30 4.77 -7.14
CA ARG A 90 -2.67 4.27 -7.18
C ARG A 90 -3.57 5.31 -7.83
N HIS A 91 -4.54 4.81 -8.60
CA HIS A 91 -5.55 5.63 -9.24
C HIS A 91 -6.91 4.99 -9.06
N PHE A 92 -7.80 5.68 -8.38
CA PHE A 92 -9.15 5.23 -8.10
C PHE A 92 -10.16 6.06 -8.88
N LYS A 93 -11.05 5.40 -9.62
CA LYS A 93 -12.14 5.99 -10.38
C LYS A 93 -13.47 5.70 -9.72
N ASN A 94 -14.28 6.73 -9.61
CA ASN A 94 -15.66 6.65 -9.15
C ASN A 94 -16.66 6.51 -10.32
N PRO A 95 -17.94 6.21 -10.03
CA PRO A 95 -19.00 6.23 -11.02
C PRO A 95 -19.06 7.53 -11.79
N LYS A 96 -19.53 7.45 -13.04
CA LYS A 96 -19.85 8.64 -13.82
C LYS A 96 -20.97 9.41 -13.13
N GLN A 97 -20.77 10.69 -12.92
CA GLN A 97 -21.78 11.60 -12.42
C GLN A 97 -22.40 12.32 -13.62
N ARG A 98 -23.72 12.28 -13.73
CA ARG A 98 -24.47 13.10 -14.67
C ARG A 98 -24.84 14.39 -13.98
N LEU A 99 -24.44 15.52 -14.52
CA LEU A 99 -24.96 16.83 -14.14
C LEU A 99 -26.37 16.99 -14.73
N ASP A 100 -27.33 17.39 -13.90
CA ASP A 100 -28.71 17.63 -14.33
C ASP A 100 -28.75 18.60 -15.53
N GLY A 101 -29.29 18.11 -16.65
CA GLY A 101 -29.63 18.89 -17.84
C GLY A 101 -28.74 18.71 -19.06
N ASP A 102 -27.53 18.20 -18.98
CA ASP A 102 -26.67 17.96 -20.13
C ASP A 102 -26.33 16.47 -20.29
N GLN A 103 -26.93 15.83 -21.31
CA GLN A 103 -26.69 14.40 -21.57
C GLN A 103 -25.26 14.11 -22.07
N ASN A 104 -24.48 15.12 -22.42
CA ASN A 104 -23.13 14.99 -22.95
C ASN A 104 -22.04 15.20 -21.89
N ASP A 105 -22.36 15.70 -20.70
CA ASP A 105 -21.37 15.98 -19.67
C ASP A 105 -21.18 14.82 -18.71
N ASN A 106 -20.27 13.91 -19.08
CA ASN A 106 -19.93 12.71 -18.34
C ASN A 106 -18.60 12.94 -17.56
N PHE A 107 -18.65 13.51 -16.38
CA PHE A 107 -17.48 13.58 -15.50
C PHE A 107 -17.35 12.31 -14.64
N ARG A 108 -16.11 11.84 -14.43
CA ARG A 108 -15.78 10.80 -13.46
C ARG A 108 -14.90 11.38 -12.35
N PRO A 109 -15.43 11.49 -11.13
CA PRO A 109 -14.60 11.81 -9.98
C PRO A 109 -13.47 10.80 -9.84
N HIS A 110 -12.28 11.27 -9.54
CA HIS A 110 -11.12 10.42 -9.39
C HIS A 110 -10.19 10.95 -8.32
N ILE A 111 -9.46 10.03 -7.74
CA ILE A 111 -8.39 10.33 -6.80
C ILE A 111 -7.19 9.45 -7.16
N TRP A 112 -6.01 10.01 -7.06
CA TRP A 112 -4.78 9.27 -7.25
C TRP A 112 -3.75 9.68 -6.20
N ASP A 113 -2.82 8.80 -5.93
CA ASP A 113 -1.66 9.06 -5.11
C ASP A 113 -0.36 8.61 -5.77
N LEU A 114 0.71 9.28 -5.39
CA LEU A 114 2.08 8.93 -5.71
C LEU A 114 2.85 8.78 -4.40
N GLU A 115 3.52 7.65 -4.25
CA GLU A 115 4.26 7.28 -3.06
C GLU A 115 5.74 7.13 -3.38
N ALA A 116 6.59 7.60 -2.46
CA ALA A 116 8.03 7.39 -2.51
C ALA A 116 8.50 6.97 -1.13
N GLY A 117 9.11 5.79 -1.03
CA GLY A 117 9.56 5.19 0.22
C GLY A 117 11.04 4.89 0.23
N TYR A 118 11.63 5.04 1.40
CA TYR A 118 12.96 4.54 1.73
C TYR A 118 12.85 3.50 2.83
N PHE A 119 13.60 2.41 2.70
CA PHE A 119 13.66 1.35 3.68
C PHE A 119 15.11 0.97 3.98
N SER A 120 15.41 0.58 5.20
CA SER A 120 16.76 0.22 5.62
C SER A 120 16.76 -0.69 6.84
N THR A 121 17.73 -1.61 6.87
CA THR A 121 18.12 -2.32 8.08
C THR A 121 18.80 -1.35 9.06
N VAL A 122 18.28 -1.27 10.27
CA VAL A 122 18.84 -0.40 11.34
C VAL A 122 19.53 -1.20 12.43
N ALA A 123 19.17 -2.47 12.59
CA ALA A 123 19.83 -3.41 13.49
C ALA A 123 19.65 -4.85 12.94
N LYS A 124 20.39 -5.80 13.52
CA LYS A 124 20.22 -7.21 13.16
C LYS A 124 18.74 -7.60 13.27
N ASN A 125 18.19 -8.11 12.18
CA ASN A 125 16.79 -8.55 12.09
C ASN A 125 15.72 -7.43 12.18
N LEU A 126 16.11 -6.15 12.25
CA LEU A 126 15.18 -5.02 12.36
C LEU A 126 15.37 -4.06 11.19
N SER A 127 14.30 -3.78 10.47
CA SER A 127 14.25 -2.76 9.44
C SER A 127 13.21 -1.69 9.76
N LEU A 128 13.46 -0.49 9.25
CA LEU A 128 12.54 0.64 9.29
C LEU A 128 12.27 1.14 7.88
N SER A 129 11.14 1.80 7.71
CA SER A 129 10.82 2.52 6.47
C SER A 129 10.11 3.83 6.76
N LEU A 130 10.27 4.75 5.83
CA LEU A 130 9.55 6.01 5.75
C LEU A 130 9.02 6.16 4.33
N THR A 131 7.72 6.36 4.18
CA THR A 131 7.07 6.60 2.89
C THR A 131 6.40 7.96 2.91
N PHE A 132 6.71 8.78 1.92
CA PHE A 132 6.02 10.03 1.61
C PHE A 132 4.95 9.75 0.56
N ARG A 133 3.76 10.31 0.75
CA ARG A 133 2.64 10.16 -0.18
C ARG A 133 2.06 11.52 -0.52
N TYR A 134 1.89 11.79 -1.81
CA TYR A 134 1.15 12.91 -2.34
C TYR A 134 -0.17 12.42 -2.93
N LEU A 135 -1.28 13.05 -2.55
CA LEU A 135 -2.61 12.71 -2.99
C LEU A 135 -3.23 13.88 -3.76
N GLN A 136 -3.96 13.55 -4.80
CA GLN A 136 -4.76 14.52 -5.54
C GLN A 136 -6.16 13.97 -5.80
N ALA A 137 -7.18 14.77 -5.50
CA ALA A 137 -8.58 14.42 -5.70
C ALA A 137 -9.28 15.48 -6.55
N LYS A 138 -10.11 15.03 -7.48
CA LYS A 138 -11.03 15.87 -8.25
C LYS A 138 -12.45 15.31 -8.16
N ALA A 139 -13.32 16.03 -7.44
CA ALA A 139 -14.69 15.58 -7.14
C ALA A 139 -15.69 15.91 -8.25
N TRP A 140 -15.51 17.05 -8.94
CA TRP A 140 -16.42 17.55 -9.99
C TRP A 140 -15.63 18.16 -11.13
N LYS A 141 -16.26 18.30 -12.31
CA LYS A 141 -15.62 18.88 -13.51
C LYS A 141 -15.10 20.29 -13.26
N ASP A 142 -15.92 21.14 -12.67
CA ASP A 142 -15.63 22.55 -12.42
C ASP A 142 -15.09 22.81 -11.00
N ALA A 143 -14.90 21.75 -10.18
CA ALA A 143 -14.33 21.91 -8.87
C ALA A 143 -12.82 22.05 -8.92
N ASP A 144 -12.28 22.80 -7.97
CA ASP A 144 -10.85 22.87 -7.74
C ASP A 144 -10.29 21.49 -7.40
N THR A 145 -9.13 21.19 -7.93
CA THR A 145 -8.37 20.01 -7.55
C THR A 145 -7.86 20.18 -6.13
N LYS A 146 -8.13 19.21 -5.27
CA LYS A 146 -7.68 19.20 -3.88
C LYS A 146 -6.48 18.28 -3.70
N ASN A 147 -5.49 18.75 -2.97
CA ASN A 147 -4.23 18.04 -2.75
C ASN A 147 -3.99 17.81 -1.26
N SER A 148 -3.30 16.74 -0.95
CA SER A 148 -2.84 16.45 0.41
C SER A 148 -1.50 15.71 0.38
N VAL A 149 -0.83 15.72 1.52
CA VAL A 149 0.40 14.96 1.75
C VAL A 149 0.31 14.22 3.06
N CYS A 150 0.90 13.02 3.09
CA CYS A 150 1.03 12.25 4.33
C CYS A 150 2.32 11.43 4.35
N LEU A 151 2.62 10.90 5.51
CA LEU A 151 3.76 10.05 5.81
C LEU A 151 3.29 8.73 6.39
N ASP A 152 3.99 7.67 6.04
CA ASP A 152 3.84 6.37 6.66
C ASP A 152 5.18 5.94 7.25
N PHE A 153 5.14 5.39 8.46
CA PHE A 153 6.28 4.76 9.12
C PHE A 153 6.03 3.26 9.21
N GLY A 154 7.03 2.48 8.84
CA GLY A 154 7.02 1.04 8.98
C GLY A 154 8.20 0.54 9.81
N ALA A 155 7.98 -0.53 10.54
CA ALA A 155 9.01 -1.29 11.22
C ALA A 155 8.74 -2.79 11.07
N THR A 156 9.78 -3.57 10.82
CA THR A 156 9.67 -5.04 10.72
C THR A 156 10.83 -5.68 11.46
N TYR A 157 10.50 -6.58 12.35
CA TYR A 157 11.44 -7.53 12.93
C TYR A 157 11.23 -8.90 12.28
N HIS A 158 12.29 -9.47 11.72
CA HIS A 158 12.25 -10.75 11.03
C HIS A 158 13.37 -11.66 11.55
N ARG A 159 13.05 -12.94 11.77
CA ARG A 159 14.03 -13.90 12.27
C ARG A 159 13.79 -15.28 11.66
N ASN A 160 14.87 -15.88 11.16
CA ASN A 160 14.89 -17.28 10.80
C ASN A 160 15.01 -18.16 12.03
N MET A 161 14.37 -19.31 12.02
CA MET A 161 14.45 -20.35 13.05
C MET A 161 14.54 -21.73 12.37
N ALA A 162 15.22 -22.66 13.01
CA ALA A 162 15.18 -24.07 12.60
C ALA A 162 13.93 -24.71 13.17
N LEU A 163 13.16 -25.38 12.34
CA LEU A 163 11.98 -26.14 12.71
C LEU A 163 12.00 -27.50 11.99
N LEU A 164 12.10 -28.61 12.72
CA LEU A 164 12.13 -29.97 12.17
C LEU A 164 13.18 -30.16 11.07
N ASP A 165 14.40 -29.67 11.31
CA ASP A 165 15.55 -29.68 10.37
C ASP A 165 15.39 -28.82 9.11
N GLU A 166 14.33 -28.04 9.01
CA GLU A 166 14.10 -27.09 7.93
C GLU A 166 14.14 -25.63 8.42
N MET A 167 14.35 -24.71 7.47
CA MET A 167 14.42 -23.28 7.78
C MET A 167 13.02 -22.66 7.72
N ALA A 168 12.50 -22.31 8.87
CA ALA A 168 11.29 -21.50 9.01
C ALA A 168 11.64 -20.05 9.32
N SER A 169 10.71 -19.15 9.16
CA SER A 169 10.87 -17.76 9.59
C SER A 169 9.63 -17.20 10.26
N TRP A 170 9.80 -16.19 11.08
CA TRP A 170 8.70 -15.41 11.62
C TRP A 170 9.00 -13.92 11.57
N SER A 171 7.97 -13.13 11.46
CA SER A 171 8.05 -11.68 11.35
C SER A 171 7.00 -11.00 12.21
N ILE A 172 7.35 -9.84 12.75
CA ILE A 172 6.41 -8.90 13.35
C ILE A 172 6.55 -7.58 12.62
N GLY A 173 5.45 -7.04 12.09
CA GLY A 173 5.39 -5.78 11.40
C GLY A 173 4.53 -4.77 12.14
N PHE A 174 5.00 -3.54 12.19
CA PHE A 174 4.28 -2.37 12.70
C PHE A 174 4.18 -1.31 11.61
N GLN A 175 3.05 -0.62 11.52
CA GLN A 175 2.85 0.52 10.64
C GLN A 175 2.06 1.62 11.35
N ALA A 176 2.50 2.87 11.15
CA ALA A 176 1.72 4.07 11.39
C ALA A 176 1.54 4.77 10.04
N ALA A 177 0.32 4.78 9.50
CA ALA A 177 0.06 5.19 8.13
C ALA A 177 -0.91 6.36 8.03
N ASN A 178 -0.82 7.06 6.88
CA ASN A 178 -1.67 8.20 6.50
C ASN A 178 -1.58 9.37 7.49
N LEU A 179 -0.41 9.58 8.10
CA LEU A 179 -0.15 10.68 9.02
C LEU A 179 0.08 11.97 8.23
N GLY A 180 -0.93 12.82 8.08
CA GLY A 180 -0.77 13.97 7.21
C GLY A 180 -1.85 15.02 7.29
N LYS A 181 -1.85 15.89 6.29
CA LYS A 181 -2.78 17.01 6.18
C LYS A 181 -4.17 16.52 5.76
N LYS A 182 -5.18 17.27 6.13
CA LYS A 182 -6.55 17.09 5.65
C LYS A 182 -6.62 17.29 4.13
N ILE A 183 -7.50 16.54 3.47
CA ILE A 183 -7.89 16.78 2.09
C ILE A 183 -9.32 17.32 2.08
N ASP A 184 -9.52 18.49 1.47
CA ASP A 184 -10.83 19.15 1.40
C ASP A 184 -11.55 19.28 2.78
N GLY A 185 -10.80 19.59 3.84
CA GLY A 185 -11.32 19.73 5.20
C GLY A 185 -11.45 18.40 5.98
N TYR A 186 -11.39 17.26 5.33
CA TYR A 186 -11.50 15.93 5.94
C TYR A 186 -10.15 15.36 6.33
N LYS A 187 -10.08 14.72 7.50
CA LYS A 187 -8.86 14.01 7.94
C LYS A 187 -8.61 12.79 7.05
N LEU A 188 -7.34 12.54 6.74
CA LEU A 188 -6.95 11.26 6.16
C LEU A 188 -7.22 10.11 7.14
N PRO A 189 -7.44 8.88 6.65
CA PRO A 189 -7.68 7.71 7.50
C PRO A 189 -6.37 7.26 8.16
N ALA A 190 -5.89 8.05 9.13
CA ALA A 190 -4.71 7.68 9.89
C ALA A 190 -4.94 6.38 10.66
N LYS A 191 -4.01 5.44 10.56
CA LYS A 191 -4.13 4.13 11.18
C LYS A 191 -2.82 3.69 11.82
N LEU A 192 -2.95 2.88 12.86
CA LEU A 192 -1.88 2.09 13.45
C LEU A 192 -2.17 0.62 13.19
N GLY A 193 -1.18 -0.12 12.76
CA GLY A 193 -1.30 -1.54 12.48
C GLY A 193 -0.17 -2.33 13.14
N LEU A 194 -0.50 -3.52 13.63
CA LEU A 194 0.44 -4.53 14.09
C LEU A 194 0.07 -5.84 13.43
N GLY A 195 1.05 -6.57 12.92
CA GLY A 195 0.85 -7.85 12.25
C GLY A 195 1.96 -8.83 12.58
N GLY A 196 1.65 -10.11 12.46
CA GLY A 196 2.62 -11.21 12.55
C GLY A 196 2.48 -12.14 11.35
N ALA A 197 3.59 -12.74 10.93
CA ALA A 197 3.62 -13.77 9.90
C ALA A 197 4.59 -14.89 10.33
N ILE A 198 4.27 -16.11 9.94
CA ILE A 198 5.14 -17.27 10.06
C ILE A 198 5.22 -17.91 8.68
N ASP A 199 6.43 -18.12 8.21
CA ASP A 199 6.72 -18.82 6.97
C ASP A 199 7.27 -20.21 7.31
N LEU A 200 6.54 -21.24 6.88
CA LEU A 200 6.85 -22.63 7.17
C LEU A 200 7.24 -23.34 5.87
N PRO A 201 8.37 -24.06 5.84
CA PRO A 201 8.75 -24.85 4.69
C PRO A 201 7.85 -26.09 4.63
N PHE A 202 6.89 -26.08 3.71
CA PHE A 202 6.13 -27.29 3.37
C PHE A 202 6.70 -27.85 2.06
N SER A 203 7.51 -28.92 2.15
CA SER A 203 7.78 -29.76 0.98
C SER A 203 6.65 -30.79 0.88
N MET A 204 5.81 -30.68 -0.15
CA MET A 204 4.99 -31.83 -0.55
C MET A 204 5.93 -32.80 -1.29
N GLU A 205 6.43 -33.82 -0.61
CA GLU A 205 7.00 -34.97 -1.30
C GLU A 205 5.87 -35.65 -2.08
N ASN A 206 5.98 -35.63 -3.42
CA ASN A 206 5.19 -36.46 -4.32
C ASN A 206 5.79 -37.86 -4.40
#